data_445bd137e0125428fcaf1aa117b8130e
#
_entry.id   445bd137e0125428fcaf1aa117b8130e
#
_cell.length_a   1.000
_cell.length_b   1.000
_cell.length_c   1.000
_cell.angle_alpha   90.00
_cell.angle_beta   90.00
_cell.angle_gamma   90.00
#
_symmetry.space_group_name_H-M   'P 1'
#
loop_
_entity.id
_entity.type
_entity.pdbx_description
1 polymer ?
#
loop_
_entity_poly.entity_id
_entity_poly.type
_entity_poly.pdbx_seq_one_letter_code
_entity_poly.pdbx_strand_id
1 'polypeptide(L)'
;MKIKHLLIAFCLIVLMTSATWAQTAWKDREYKPEPYRKVMVFARVSDALARRQLEDNTVKLLNSKGIVAIPAYSNVKQSHVASREAFLAIADSLMVDALLVYSVNGAEKHVQQTSTVSVGVGVGMYGGYAGASVPISGSAKVVTQVKLSVDFYNRASLDEQWDLQLSGTIDGGTDKLAYSFAKTTVKAMINDGLFIMKK
;
A
#
# COMPACT_ATOMS: atom_id res chain seq x y z
N MET A 1 -14.82 24.37 -34.48
CA MET A 1 -13.61 24.59 -33.62
C MET A 1 -13.73 24.08 -32.20
N LYS A 2 -14.92 23.88 -31.64
CA LYS A 2 -15.11 23.48 -30.21
C LYS A 2 -14.87 21.97 -29.90
N ILE A 3 -15.04 21.07 -30.90
CA ILE A 3 -14.90 19.60 -30.66
C ILE A 3 -13.44 19.18 -30.53
N LYS A 4 -12.50 19.83 -31.22
CA LYS A 4 -11.07 19.52 -31.14
C LYS A 4 -10.48 19.80 -29.74
N HIS A 5 -10.94 20.86 -29.08
CA HIS A 5 -10.50 21.19 -27.72
C HIS A 5 -11.08 20.25 -26.66
N LEU A 6 -12.28 19.71 -26.88
CA LEU A 6 -12.90 18.73 -25.98
C LEU A 6 -12.16 17.38 -26.04
N LEU A 7 -11.71 16.94 -27.20
CA LEU A 7 -10.95 15.72 -27.41
C LEU A 7 -9.55 15.80 -26.76
N ILE A 8 -8.89 16.96 -26.86
CA ILE A 8 -7.57 17.18 -26.22
C ILE A 8 -7.69 17.21 -24.71
N ALA A 9 -8.74 17.83 -24.16
CA ALA A 9 -9.00 17.84 -22.72
C ALA A 9 -9.31 16.42 -22.18
N PHE A 10 -10.04 15.61 -22.94
CA PHE A 10 -10.32 14.22 -22.56
C PHE A 10 -9.06 13.33 -22.58
N CYS A 11 -8.17 13.49 -23.57
CA CYS A 11 -6.89 12.78 -23.60
C CYS A 11 -5.96 13.18 -22.44
N LEU A 12 -5.96 14.44 -21.99
CA LEU A 12 -5.14 14.91 -20.87
C LEU A 12 -5.62 14.34 -19.52
N ILE A 13 -6.91 14.09 -19.36
CA ILE A 13 -7.47 13.49 -18.12
C ILE A 13 -7.12 12.00 -18.02
N VAL A 14 -6.98 11.28 -19.13
CA VAL A 14 -6.61 9.84 -19.14
C VAL A 14 -5.13 9.62 -18.82
N LEU A 15 -4.26 10.62 -19.04
CA LEU A 15 -2.82 10.51 -18.77
C LEU A 15 -2.42 10.70 -17.29
N MET A 16 -3.34 11.09 -16.40
CA MET A 16 -3.07 11.35 -14.99
C MET A 16 -3.27 10.14 -14.05
N THR A 17 -3.53 8.93 -14.57
CA THR A 17 -3.90 7.77 -13.75
C THR A 17 -2.94 6.60 -13.86
N SER A 18 -1.65 6.78 -13.72
CA SER A 18 -0.78 5.60 -13.65
C SER A 18 0.35 5.71 -12.63
N ALA A 19 -0.03 5.82 -11.35
CA ALA A 19 0.81 5.19 -10.33
C ALA A 19 0.44 3.69 -10.33
N THR A 20 0.90 2.93 -11.32
CA THR A 20 0.77 1.47 -11.34
C THR A 20 1.67 0.91 -10.26
N TRP A 21 1.06 0.63 -9.12
CA TRP A 21 1.67 -0.18 -8.09
C TRP A 21 1.75 -1.60 -8.65
N ALA A 22 2.96 -2.14 -8.81
CA ALA A 22 3.13 -3.55 -9.12
C ALA A 22 2.58 -4.36 -7.95
N GLN A 23 1.41 -4.92 -8.13
CA GLN A 23 0.69 -5.70 -7.14
C GLN A 23 0.68 -7.13 -7.63
N THR A 24 1.35 -8.02 -6.90
CA THR A 24 1.31 -9.46 -7.15
C THR A 24 0.61 -10.07 -5.96
N ALA A 25 -0.54 -10.69 -6.18
CA ALA A 25 -1.26 -11.44 -5.16
C ALA A 25 -1.24 -12.93 -5.53
N TRP A 26 -1.07 -13.77 -4.52
CA TRP A 26 -1.23 -15.20 -4.63
C TRP A 26 -2.35 -15.65 -3.69
N LYS A 27 -3.11 -16.65 -4.11
CA LYS A 27 -4.12 -17.30 -3.30
C LYS A 27 -4.00 -18.82 -3.45
N ASP A 28 -4.12 -19.54 -2.34
CA ASP A 28 -4.17 -20.99 -2.37
C ASP A 28 -5.28 -21.47 -3.32
N ARG A 29 -4.95 -22.44 -4.19
CA ARG A 29 -5.89 -23.00 -5.18
C ARG A 29 -7.05 -23.75 -4.54
N GLU A 30 -6.83 -24.32 -3.37
CA GLU A 30 -7.83 -25.06 -2.60
C GLU A 30 -8.60 -24.18 -1.62
N TYR A 31 -8.24 -22.89 -1.53
CA TYR A 31 -8.87 -21.94 -0.63
C TYR A 31 -10.38 -21.85 -0.88
N LYS A 32 -11.13 -22.09 0.19
CA LYS A 32 -12.58 -21.86 0.23
C LYS A 32 -12.86 -20.73 1.20
N PRO A 33 -13.63 -19.69 0.79
CA PRO A 33 -13.99 -18.61 1.70
C PRO A 33 -14.67 -19.16 2.96
N GLU A 34 -14.15 -18.77 4.10
CA GLU A 34 -14.70 -19.14 5.41
C GLU A 34 -15.42 -17.95 6.04
N PRO A 35 -16.44 -18.21 6.89
CA PRO A 35 -17.11 -17.14 7.63
C PRO A 35 -16.26 -16.71 8.83
N TYR A 36 -15.12 -16.04 8.56
CA TYR A 36 -14.29 -15.50 9.63
C TYR A 36 -15.08 -14.53 10.49
N ARG A 37 -15.09 -14.79 11.80
CA ARG A 37 -15.81 -13.97 12.79
C ARG A 37 -14.98 -12.78 13.21
N LYS A 38 -13.65 -12.96 13.34
CA LYS A 38 -12.74 -11.92 13.79
C LYS A 38 -11.35 -12.09 13.20
N VAL A 39 -10.87 -11.04 12.58
CA VAL A 39 -9.52 -10.95 12.00
C VAL A 39 -8.64 -10.08 12.90
N MET A 40 -7.46 -10.54 13.27
CA MET A 40 -6.47 -9.70 13.93
C MET A 40 -5.47 -9.19 12.90
N VAL A 41 -5.29 -7.89 12.87
CA VAL A 41 -4.32 -7.21 11.97
C VAL A 41 -3.05 -6.94 12.75
N PHE A 42 -1.94 -7.49 12.27
CA PHE A 42 -0.63 -7.36 12.88
C PHE A 42 0.40 -6.81 11.91
N ALA A 43 1.06 -5.70 12.23
CA ALA A 43 2.12 -5.14 11.40
C ALA A 43 3.49 -5.28 12.08
N ARG A 44 4.39 -6.01 11.41
CA ARG A 44 5.81 -6.14 11.80
C ARG A 44 6.59 -4.93 11.30
N VAL A 45 6.30 -3.78 11.88
CA VAL A 45 6.92 -2.50 11.57
C VAL A 45 7.61 -1.99 12.83
N SER A 46 8.89 -1.58 12.73
CA SER A 46 9.68 -1.13 13.88
C SER A 46 9.22 0.23 14.42
N ASP A 47 8.75 1.12 13.54
CA ASP A 47 8.18 2.41 13.93
C ASP A 47 6.78 2.20 14.52
N ALA A 48 6.62 2.55 15.79
CA ALA A 48 5.37 2.33 16.54
C ALA A 48 4.19 3.14 15.99
N LEU A 49 4.44 4.35 15.44
CA LEU A 49 3.40 5.18 14.86
C LEU A 49 2.94 4.61 13.52
N ALA A 50 3.88 4.27 12.64
CA ALA A 50 3.57 3.65 11.35
C ALA A 50 2.84 2.30 11.52
N ARG A 51 3.27 1.48 12.51
CA ARG A 51 2.59 0.25 12.90
C ARG A 51 1.13 0.51 13.26
N ARG A 52 0.88 1.45 14.19
CA ARG A 52 -0.48 1.79 14.62
C ARG A 52 -1.32 2.31 13.46
N GLN A 53 -0.78 3.21 12.65
CA GLN A 53 -1.49 3.77 11.49
C GLN A 53 -1.90 2.68 10.48
N LEU A 54 -1.02 1.72 10.21
CA LEU A 54 -1.30 0.64 9.29
C LEU A 54 -2.37 -0.32 9.83
N GLU A 55 -2.23 -0.74 11.10
CA GLU A 55 -3.21 -1.62 11.75
C GLU A 55 -4.58 -0.93 11.86
N ASP A 56 -4.66 0.32 12.34
CA ASP A 56 -5.91 1.07 12.51
C ASP A 56 -6.63 1.32 11.18
N ASN A 57 -5.89 1.74 10.14
CA ASN A 57 -6.47 1.97 8.82
C ASN A 57 -7.04 0.67 8.23
N THR A 58 -6.32 -0.44 8.38
CA THR A 58 -6.77 -1.74 7.89
C THR A 58 -8.01 -2.22 8.64
N VAL A 59 -8.01 -2.13 9.97
CA VAL A 59 -9.16 -2.46 10.83
C VAL A 59 -10.37 -1.63 10.46
N LYS A 60 -10.22 -0.32 10.31
CA LYS A 60 -11.31 0.58 9.91
C LYS A 60 -11.90 0.19 8.56
N LEU A 61 -11.06 -0.13 7.58
CA LEU A 61 -11.50 -0.52 6.24
C LEU A 61 -12.20 -1.88 6.25
N LEU A 62 -11.68 -2.89 6.96
CA LEU A 62 -12.33 -4.21 7.11
C LEU A 62 -13.68 -4.08 7.80
N ASN A 63 -13.76 -3.34 8.92
CA ASN A 63 -15.00 -3.10 9.64
C ASN A 63 -16.04 -2.38 8.78
N SER A 64 -15.62 -1.44 7.92
CA SER A 64 -16.53 -0.77 6.97
C SER A 64 -17.14 -1.71 5.93
N LYS A 65 -16.54 -2.90 5.75
CA LYS A 65 -17.03 -3.96 4.87
C LYS A 65 -17.80 -5.06 5.61
N GLY A 66 -18.06 -4.86 6.91
CA GLY A 66 -18.77 -5.84 7.74
C GLY A 66 -17.91 -7.01 8.23
N ILE A 67 -16.58 -6.91 8.08
CA ILE A 67 -15.62 -7.90 8.57
C ILE A 67 -15.10 -7.39 9.91
N VAL A 68 -15.39 -8.11 11.01
CA VAL A 68 -14.92 -7.71 12.33
C VAL A 68 -13.40 -7.86 12.39
N ALA A 69 -12.70 -6.76 12.64
CA ALA A 69 -11.25 -6.74 12.74
C ALA A 69 -10.78 -5.99 13.98
N ILE A 70 -9.64 -6.39 14.53
CA ILE A 70 -9.00 -5.76 15.70
C ILE A 70 -7.52 -5.52 15.42
N PRO A 71 -6.92 -4.42 15.93
CA PRO A 71 -5.50 -4.17 15.80
C PRO A 71 -4.73 -5.00 16.85
N ALA A 72 -3.58 -5.54 16.45
CA ALA A 72 -2.75 -6.33 17.37
C ALA A 72 -2.05 -5.45 18.42
N TYR A 73 -1.64 -4.23 18.08
CA TYR A 73 -0.86 -3.37 18.98
C TYR A 73 -1.56 -3.07 20.31
N SER A 74 -2.89 -3.09 20.35
CA SER A 74 -3.67 -2.83 21.57
C SER A 74 -3.70 -4.03 22.53
N ASN A 75 -3.44 -5.25 22.02
CA ASN A 75 -3.58 -6.49 22.77
C ASN A 75 -2.27 -7.27 22.89
N VAL A 76 -1.35 -7.08 21.95
CA VAL A 76 -0.08 -7.80 21.84
C VAL A 76 1.09 -6.90 22.22
N LYS A 77 1.70 -7.14 23.39
CA LYS A 77 2.92 -6.44 23.81
C LYS A 77 4.12 -6.93 22.98
N GLN A 78 5.16 -6.09 22.86
CA GLN A 78 6.39 -6.45 22.13
C GLN A 78 7.02 -7.75 22.63
N SER A 79 6.95 -8.01 23.93
CA SER A 79 7.44 -9.26 24.53
C SER A 79 6.69 -10.52 24.06
N HIS A 80 5.43 -10.39 23.69
CA HIS A 80 4.62 -11.51 23.20
C HIS A 80 4.94 -11.87 21.74
N VAL A 81 5.47 -10.91 20.96
CA VAL A 81 5.87 -11.16 19.57
C VAL A 81 7.13 -12.03 19.48
N ALA A 82 7.93 -12.09 20.56
CA ALA A 82 9.14 -12.91 20.63
C ALA A 82 8.82 -14.43 20.72
N SER A 83 7.61 -14.80 21.16
CA SER A 83 7.15 -16.19 21.24
C SER A 83 5.90 -16.37 20.39
N ARG A 84 5.97 -17.31 19.44
CA ARG A 84 4.83 -17.71 18.62
C ARG A 84 3.67 -18.20 19.49
N GLU A 85 3.97 -19.02 20.48
CA GLU A 85 2.99 -19.60 21.40
C GLU A 85 2.27 -18.52 22.20
N ALA A 86 3.00 -17.54 22.74
CA ALA A 86 2.41 -16.43 23.48
C ALA A 86 1.51 -15.55 22.57
N PHE A 87 1.92 -15.30 21.34
CA PHE A 87 1.12 -14.57 20.36
C PHE A 87 -0.18 -15.31 20.02
N LEU A 88 -0.08 -16.62 19.77
CA LEU A 88 -1.23 -17.45 19.44
C LEU A 88 -2.20 -17.60 20.61
N ALA A 89 -1.70 -17.72 21.87
CA ALA A 89 -2.53 -17.77 23.07
C ALA A 89 -3.35 -16.47 23.23
N ILE A 90 -2.79 -15.31 22.90
CA ILE A 90 -3.54 -14.05 22.88
C ILE A 90 -4.61 -14.06 21.79
N ALA A 91 -4.27 -14.49 20.58
CA ALA A 91 -5.25 -14.60 19.48
C ALA A 91 -6.42 -15.51 19.86
N ASP A 92 -6.14 -16.63 20.56
CA ASP A 92 -7.18 -17.54 21.06
C ASP A 92 -8.06 -16.89 22.13
N SER A 93 -7.44 -16.21 23.11
CA SER A 93 -8.18 -15.50 24.17
C SER A 93 -9.11 -14.41 23.62
N LEU A 94 -8.78 -13.85 22.48
CA LEU A 94 -9.55 -12.84 21.77
C LEU A 94 -10.54 -13.46 20.74
N MET A 95 -10.60 -14.79 20.63
CA MET A 95 -11.43 -15.51 19.66
C MET A 95 -11.17 -15.04 18.23
N VAL A 96 -9.90 -14.96 17.84
CA VAL A 96 -9.47 -14.59 16.50
C VAL A 96 -9.45 -15.83 15.61
N ASP A 97 -10.11 -15.75 14.47
CA ASP A 97 -10.21 -16.86 13.49
C ASP A 97 -9.18 -16.75 12.37
N ALA A 98 -8.72 -15.54 12.09
CA ALA A 98 -7.72 -15.30 11.04
C ALA A 98 -6.73 -14.19 11.41
N LEU A 99 -5.53 -14.28 10.85
CA LEU A 99 -4.46 -13.32 11.05
C LEU A 99 -4.11 -12.65 9.72
N LEU A 100 -4.07 -11.33 9.71
CA LEU A 100 -3.53 -10.54 8.59
C LEU A 100 -2.22 -9.91 9.05
N VAL A 101 -1.11 -10.32 8.45
CA VAL A 101 0.23 -9.94 8.88
C VAL A 101 0.90 -9.09 7.82
N TYR A 102 1.32 -7.89 8.18
CA TYR A 102 2.18 -7.04 7.34
C TYR A 102 3.64 -7.21 7.76
N SER A 103 4.53 -7.43 6.81
CA SER A 103 5.97 -7.53 7.03
C SER A 103 6.74 -6.61 6.09
N VAL A 104 7.67 -5.81 6.64
CA VAL A 104 8.54 -4.94 5.83
C VAL A 104 9.66 -5.79 5.24
N ASN A 105 9.71 -5.90 3.91
CA ASN A 105 10.72 -6.66 3.18
C ASN A 105 11.93 -5.81 2.77
N GLY A 106 11.78 -4.49 2.80
CA GLY A 106 12.87 -3.55 2.49
C GLY A 106 12.43 -2.10 2.46
N ALA A 107 13.38 -1.23 2.71
CA ALA A 107 13.24 0.22 2.51
C ALA A 107 14.49 0.73 1.81
N GLU A 108 14.34 1.25 0.61
CA GLU A 108 15.44 1.73 -0.23
C GLU A 108 15.29 3.22 -0.49
N LYS A 109 16.39 3.96 -0.38
CA LYS A 109 16.41 5.39 -0.72
C LYS A 109 16.75 5.54 -2.20
N HIS A 110 15.88 6.21 -2.94
CA HIS A 110 16.09 6.55 -4.33
C HIS A 110 16.19 8.06 -4.51
N VAL A 111 17.10 8.51 -5.36
CA VAL A 111 17.18 9.90 -5.79
C VAL A 111 16.29 10.06 -7.01
N GLN A 112 15.17 10.73 -6.84
CA GLN A 112 14.27 11.06 -7.94
C GLN A 112 14.77 12.37 -8.56
N GLN A 113 15.36 12.30 -9.74
CA GLN A 113 15.68 13.49 -10.52
C GLN A 113 14.40 13.98 -11.20
N THR A 114 13.97 15.18 -10.86
CA THR A 114 12.91 15.84 -11.61
C THR A 114 13.49 16.22 -12.97
N SER A 115 12.95 15.61 -14.04
CA SER A 115 13.41 15.88 -15.41
C SER A 115 13.30 17.37 -15.70
N THR A 116 14.41 17.96 -16.07
CA THR A 116 14.49 19.36 -16.52
C THR A 116 13.84 19.44 -17.89
N VAL A 117 12.67 20.05 -17.97
CA VAL A 117 12.10 20.45 -19.28
C VAL A 117 12.85 21.70 -19.70
N SER A 118 13.80 21.54 -20.61
CA SER A 118 14.41 22.70 -21.29
C SER A 118 13.42 23.27 -22.27
N VAL A 119 12.79 24.39 -21.92
CA VAL A 119 12.02 25.19 -22.85
C VAL A 119 13.00 26.05 -23.64
N GLY A 120 13.35 25.61 -24.85
CA GLY A 120 14.09 26.43 -25.81
C GLY A 120 13.14 27.50 -26.37
N VAL A 121 13.26 28.73 -25.93
CA VAL A 121 12.65 29.88 -26.58
C VAL A 121 13.56 30.30 -27.74
N GLY A 122 13.28 29.80 -28.95
CA GLY A 122 13.88 30.26 -30.17
C GLY A 122 13.25 31.58 -30.60
N VAL A 123 13.95 32.70 -30.43
CA VAL A 123 13.61 33.94 -31.12
C VAL A 123 14.44 34.01 -32.41
N GLY A 124 13.85 33.61 -33.50
CA GLY A 124 14.43 33.73 -34.81
C GLY A 124 14.19 35.13 -35.39
N MET A 125 15.25 35.92 -35.48
CA MET A 125 15.30 37.05 -36.42
C MET A 125 16.75 37.22 -36.83
N TYR A 126 17.02 36.91 -38.10
CA TYR A 126 18.31 37.13 -38.83
C TYR A 126 19.62 36.67 -38.15
N GLY A 127 20.08 35.48 -38.49
CA GLY A 127 21.48 35.13 -38.59
C GLY A 127 22.33 35.17 -37.34
N GLY A 128 22.02 34.32 -36.34
CA GLY A 128 22.91 34.09 -35.20
C GLY A 128 22.25 33.15 -34.17
N TYR A 129 22.68 31.90 -34.14
CA TYR A 129 22.30 30.96 -33.09
C TYR A 129 23.10 31.27 -31.83
N ALA A 130 22.53 32.01 -30.90
CA ALA A 130 22.98 32.04 -29.51
C ALA A 130 21.89 31.45 -28.65
N GLY A 131 21.86 30.12 -28.55
CA GLY A 131 21.01 29.39 -27.64
C GLY A 131 21.63 29.44 -26.25
N ALA A 132 21.19 30.37 -25.41
CA ALA A 132 21.45 30.30 -23.98
C ALA A 132 20.48 29.34 -23.36
N SER A 133 20.86 28.07 -23.17
CA SER A 133 20.14 27.12 -22.31
C SER A 133 20.46 27.50 -20.87
N VAL A 134 19.51 28.11 -20.18
CA VAL A 134 19.58 28.29 -18.75
C VAL A 134 19.23 26.92 -18.11
N PRO A 135 20.19 26.23 -17.46
CA PRO A 135 19.84 25.02 -16.73
C PRO A 135 18.99 25.44 -15.53
N ILE A 136 17.69 25.18 -15.60
CA ILE A 136 16.84 25.21 -14.40
C ILE A 136 17.27 24.00 -13.58
N SER A 137 18.01 24.22 -12.49
CA SER A 137 18.45 23.19 -11.58
C SER A 137 17.24 22.46 -11.01
N GLY A 138 16.97 21.25 -11.52
CA GLY A 138 15.98 20.37 -10.96
C GLY A 138 16.43 19.95 -9.56
N SER A 139 15.62 20.20 -8.56
CA SER A 139 15.89 19.72 -7.21
C SER A 139 15.79 18.21 -7.19
N ALA A 140 16.90 17.53 -6.92
CA ALA A 140 16.90 16.10 -6.67
C ALA A 140 16.17 15.82 -5.35
N LYS A 141 15.04 15.10 -5.39
CA LYS A 141 14.29 14.71 -4.22
C LYS A 141 14.69 13.29 -3.82
N VAL A 142 15.15 13.11 -2.60
CA VAL A 142 15.37 11.78 -2.03
C VAL A 142 14.03 11.24 -1.56
N VAL A 143 13.61 10.12 -2.14
CA VAL A 143 12.39 9.41 -1.75
C VAL A 143 12.74 8.05 -1.19
N THR A 144 11.99 7.58 -0.18
CA THR A 144 12.16 6.25 0.37
C THR A 144 11.08 5.33 -0.19
N GLN A 145 11.48 4.30 -0.92
CA GLN A 145 10.60 3.25 -1.38
C GLN A 145 10.52 2.16 -0.31
N VAL A 146 9.31 1.78 0.07
CA VAL A 146 9.04 0.71 1.05
C VAL A 146 8.39 -0.46 0.33
N LYS A 147 8.89 -1.68 0.62
CA LYS A 147 8.33 -2.94 0.12
C LYS A 147 7.74 -3.71 1.31
N LEU A 148 6.50 -4.16 1.15
CA LEU A 148 5.77 -4.94 2.17
C LEU A 148 5.28 -6.25 1.56
N SER A 149 5.32 -7.34 2.35
CA SER A 149 4.42 -8.49 2.17
C SER A 149 3.23 -8.36 3.12
N VAL A 150 2.12 -8.91 2.67
CA VAL A 150 0.87 -9.01 3.45
C VAL A 150 0.39 -10.44 3.33
N ASP A 151 0.40 -11.14 4.44
CA ASP A 151 0.11 -12.56 4.50
C ASP A 151 -1.18 -12.80 5.29
N PHE A 152 -2.08 -13.64 4.78
CA PHE A 152 -3.34 -13.99 5.44
C PHE A 152 -3.35 -15.46 5.82
N TYR A 153 -3.53 -15.72 7.12
CA TYR A 153 -3.49 -17.05 7.71
C TYR A 153 -4.82 -17.43 8.33
N ASN A 154 -5.23 -18.70 8.16
CA ASN A 154 -6.21 -19.30 9.02
C ASN A 154 -5.61 -19.53 10.41
N ARG A 155 -6.32 -19.10 11.49
CA ARG A 155 -5.79 -19.22 12.85
C ARG A 155 -5.71 -20.67 13.33
N ALA A 156 -6.64 -21.52 12.92
CA ALA A 156 -6.72 -22.89 13.42
C ALA A 156 -5.64 -23.79 12.80
N SER A 157 -5.47 -23.74 11.48
CA SER A 157 -4.44 -24.52 10.76
C SER A 157 -3.09 -23.86 10.72
N LEU A 158 -3.03 -22.51 10.82
CA LEU A 158 -1.85 -21.66 10.60
C LEU A 158 -1.30 -21.76 9.17
N ASP A 159 -2.14 -22.21 8.24
CA ASP A 159 -1.78 -22.24 6.83
C ASP A 159 -1.94 -20.85 6.23
N GLU A 160 -0.97 -20.47 5.42
CA GLU A 160 -1.05 -19.28 4.61
C GLU A 160 -2.03 -19.51 3.47
N GLN A 161 -3.04 -18.67 3.39
CA GLN A 161 -4.12 -18.81 2.43
C GLN A 161 -4.06 -17.79 1.30
N TRP A 162 -3.35 -16.70 1.54
CA TRP A 162 -3.21 -15.63 0.58
C TRP A 162 -2.03 -14.73 0.95
N ASP A 163 -1.32 -14.25 -0.06
CA ASP A 163 -0.29 -13.24 0.09
C ASP A 163 -0.45 -12.10 -0.93
N LEU A 164 0.14 -10.96 -0.61
CA LEU A 164 0.18 -9.79 -1.47
C LEU A 164 1.50 -9.05 -1.29
N GLN A 165 2.18 -8.75 -2.39
CA GLN A 165 3.37 -7.92 -2.38
C GLN A 165 3.01 -6.49 -2.75
N LEU A 166 3.39 -5.55 -1.90
CA LEU A 166 3.15 -4.12 -2.08
C LEU A 166 4.45 -3.34 -2.12
N SER A 167 4.48 -2.31 -2.93
CA SER A 167 5.54 -1.31 -2.89
C SER A 167 4.96 0.09 -2.91
N GLY A 168 5.62 1.01 -2.22
CA GLY A 168 5.17 2.39 -2.17
C GLY A 168 6.26 3.34 -1.74
N THR A 169 6.07 4.60 -2.08
CA THR A 169 7.05 5.65 -1.81
C THR A 169 6.55 6.55 -0.70
N ILE A 170 7.40 6.84 0.28
CA ILE A 170 7.11 7.85 1.29
C ILE A 170 7.23 9.22 0.63
N ASP A 171 6.08 9.74 0.19
CA ASP A 171 5.93 11.09 -0.35
C ASP A 171 4.74 11.76 0.34
N GLY A 172 5.01 12.67 1.24
CA GLY A 172 3.97 13.38 2.00
C GLY A 172 3.58 12.74 3.33
N GLY A 173 4.40 11.83 3.87
CA GLY A 173 4.27 11.27 5.21
C GLY A 173 3.96 9.77 5.24
N THR A 174 4.27 9.14 6.36
CA THR A 174 4.05 7.71 6.60
C THR A 174 2.57 7.35 6.72
N ASP A 175 1.72 8.29 7.17
CA ASP A 175 0.28 8.17 7.32
C ASP A 175 -0.42 7.91 5.99
N LYS A 176 -0.07 8.66 4.95
CA LYS A 176 -0.62 8.48 3.60
C LYS A 176 -0.24 7.14 3.00
N LEU A 177 1.03 6.73 3.20
CA LEU A 177 1.51 5.44 2.72
C LEU A 177 0.81 4.28 3.45
N ALA A 178 0.69 4.35 4.78
CA ALA A 178 -0.02 3.37 5.59
C ALA A 178 -1.50 3.23 5.16
N TYR A 179 -2.19 4.35 4.92
CA TYR A 179 -3.55 4.33 4.39
C TYR A 179 -3.64 3.70 2.98
N SER A 180 -2.70 4.04 2.10
CA SER A 180 -2.65 3.50 0.74
C SER A 180 -2.44 1.98 0.76
N PHE A 181 -1.51 1.48 1.58
CA PHE A 181 -1.29 0.04 1.75
C PHE A 181 -2.52 -0.66 2.32
N ALA A 182 -3.12 -0.15 3.40
CA ALA A 182 -4.33 -0.70 3.97
C ALA A 182 -5.48 -0.78 2.96
N LYS A 183 -5.71 0.30 2.20
CA LYS A 183 -6.75 0.37 1.17
C LYS A 183 -6.53 -0.65 0.05
N THR A 184 -5.28 -0.77 -0.42
CA THR A 184 -4.92 -1.71 -1.48
C THR A 184 -5.09 -3.15 -1.01
N THR A 185 -4.62 -3.48 0.19
CA THR A 185 -4.77 -4.79 0.82
C THR A 185 -6.25 -5.19 0.92
N VAL A 186 -7.07 -4.35 1.57
CA VAL A 186 -8.48 -4.68 1.79
C VAL A 186 -9.24 -4.81 0.47
N LYS A 187 -8.92 -3.96 -0.52
CA LYS A 187 -9.49 -4.07 -1.87
C LYS A 187 -9.11 -5.40 -2.54
N ALA A 188 -7.85 -5.80 -2.47
CA ALA A 188 -7.37 -7.06 -3.04
C ALA A 188 -8.03 -8.26 -2.37
N MET A 189 -8.06 -8.33 -1.03
CA MET A 189 -8.71 -9.41 -0.27
C MET A 189 -10.18 -9.60 -0.65
N ILE A 190 -10.93 -8.51 -0.84
CA ILE A 190 -12.34 -8.56 -1.24
C ILE A 190 -12.47 -9.03 -2.69
N ASN A 191 -11.65 -8.50 -3.61
CA ASN A 191 -11.68 -8.90 -5.02
C ASN A 191 -11.33 -10.37 -5.21
N ASP A 192 -10.39 -10.90 -4.41
CA ASP A 192 -9.98 -12.29 -4.44
C ASP A 192 -10.95 -13.22 -3.70
N GLY A 193 -12.00 -12.66 -3.08
CA GLY A 193 -13.07 -13.41 -2.44
C GLY A 193 -12.63 -14.14 -1.18
N LEU A 194 -11.76 -13.50 -0.34
CA LEU A 194 -11.32 -14.12 0.91
C LEU A 194 -12.40 -14.15 2.00
N PHE A 195 -13.45 -13.39 1.85
CA PHE A 195 -14.52 -13.29 2.85
C PHE A 195 -15.89 -13.59 2.26
N ILE A 196 -16.73 -14.27 3.03
CA ILE A 196 -18.14 -14.40 2.73
C ILE A 196 -18.82 -13.08 3.11
N MET A 197 -19.12 -12.26 2.12
CA MET A 197 -19.82 -11.00 2.34
C MET A 197 -21.30 -11.28 2.60
N LYS A 198 -21.81 -10.83 3.76
CA LYS A 198 -23.27 -10.83 4.01
C LYS A 198 -23.91 -9.83 3.05
N LYS A 199 -24.88 -10.32 2.27
CA LYS A 199 -25.74 -9.48 1.43
C LYS A 199 -26.70 -8.68 2.28
#